data_3281e3b379a55e5a8cdea4c6d325193d
#
_entry.id   3281e3b379a55e5a8cdea4c6d325193d
#
_cell.length_a   1.000
_cell.length_b   1.000
_cell.length_c   1.000
_cell.angle_alpha   90.00
_cell.angle_beta   90.00
_cell.angle_gamma   90.00
#
_symmetry.space_group_name_H-M   'P 1'
#
loop_
_entity.id
_entity.type
_entity.pdbx_description
1 polymer ?
#
loop_
_entity_poly.entity_id
_entity_poly.type
_entity_poly.pdbx_seq_one_letter_code
_entity_poly.pdbx_strand_id
1 'polypeptide(L)'
;MAKEAILRANGVDLCAQTFGRRRDPAILLIHGAAASMLAWEDDFCARLAAGSRFVVRYDHRDTGRSVGYPPGRPGYAMRDLMEDAIGLLDALDLPRGHLVGRSMGGGLAMGAALEHPERVASLTLLATSPGGPDLPPMSKEFLAFVTNPRQPDWSDPDAAADHVLTMLRIMAAGSRHFDAKKMRPLIQHELSRTRNIASSQINHFAMATGELIRPRLGEIRVPTLILHGEDDPVFPLGHAQAMAREIPDAHLVVLKETGHLVPRAVWRTVVPAILSHTAHR
;
A
#
# COMPACT_ATOMS: atom_id res chain seq x y z
N MET A 1 -22.75 -4.22 -0.77
CA MET A 1 -21.32 -4.17 -0.43
C MET A 1 -20.72 -5.54 -0.74
N ALA A 2 -19.55 -5.58 -1.35
CA ALA A 2 -18.82 -6.82 -1.55
C ALA A 2 -18.48 -7.44 -0.19
N LYS A 3 -18.67 -8.76 -0.06
CA LYS A 3 -18.46 -9.48 1.20
C LYS A 3 -16.97 -9.78 1.39
N GLU A 4 -16.44 -9.59 2.61
CA GLU A 4 -15.10 -10.06 2.97
C GLU A 4 -15.04 -11.58 2.95
N ALA A 5 -13.92 -12.13 2.50
CA ALA A 5 -13.64 -13.56 2.49
C ALA A 5 -12.25 -13.83 3.04
N ILE A 6 -12.09 -14.94 3.76
CA ILE A 6 -10.78 -15.46 4.12
C ILE A 6 -10.32 -16.39 3.00
N LEU A 7 -9.17 -16.08 2.44
CA LEU A 7 -8.52 -16.86 1.39
C LEU A 7 -7.24 -17.48 1.92
N ARG A 8 -6.99 -18.73 1.54
CA ARG A 8 -5.72 -19.38 1.85
C ARG A 8 -4.71 -19.04 0.75
N ALA A 9 -3.70 -18.24 1.08
CA ALA A 9 -2.68 -17.78 0.16
C ALA A 9 -1.30 -17.92 0.82
N ASN A 10 -0.30 -18.39 0.10
CA ASN A 10 1.07 -18.57 0.61
C ASN A 10 1.12 -19.23 2.01
N GLY A 11 0.31 -20.28 2.22
CA GLY A 11 0.27 -21.02 3.47
C GLY A 11 -0.37 -20.32 4.68
N VAL A 12 -0.97 -19.12 4.52
CA VAL A 12 -1.63 -18.35 5.59
C VAL A 12 -3.04 -17.91 5.21
N ASP A 13 -3.83 -17.48 6.20
CA ASP A 13 -5.18 -16.99 6.00
C ASP A 13 -5.16 -15.46 5.85
N LEU A 14 -5.56 -14.96 4.69
CA LEU A 14 -5.66 -13.54 4.38
C LEU A 14 -7.11 -13.14 4.14
N CYS A 15 -7.51 -12.02 4.73
CA CYS A 15 -8.83 -11.44 4.49
C CYS A 15 -8.78 -10.56 3.25
N ALA A 16 -9.65 -10.84 2.29
CA ALA A 16 -9.73 -10.09 1.04
C ALA A 16 -11.18 -9.68 0.74
N GLN A 17 -11.32 -8.67 -0.11
CA GLN A 17 -12.60 -8.19 -0.61
C GLN A 17 -12.47 -7.84 -2.08
N THR A 18 -13.52 -8.13 -2.87
CA THR A 18 -13.50 -7.93 -4.32
C THR A 18 -14.61 -7.01 -4.78
N PHE A 19 -14.37 -6.26 -5.87
CA PHE A 19 -15.31 -5.36 -6.52
C PHE A 19 -15.28 -5.60 -8.03
N GLY A 20 -16.39 -5.36 -8.71
CA GLY A 20 -16.47 -5.55 -10.17
C GLY A 20 -16.74 -6.99 -10.57
N ARG A 21 -16.51 -7.31 -11.82
CA ARG A 21 -16.81 -8.61 -12.41
C ARG A 21 -15.53 -9.42 -12.58
N ARG A 22 -15.53 -10.68 -12.14
CA ARG A 22 -14.35 -11.59 -12.18
C ARG A 22 -13.73 -11.74 -13.58
N ARG A 23 -14.50 -11.56 -14.65
CA ARG A 23 -14.03 -11.63 -16.04
C ARG A 23 -13.26 -10.39 -16.52
N ASP A 24 -13.37 -9.29 -15.78
CA ASP A 24 -12.66 -8.03 -16.13
C ASP A 24 -11.18 -8.14 -15.69
N PRO A 25 -10.25 -7.37 -16.29
CA PRO A 25 -8.85 -7.38 -15.90
C PRO A 25 -8.67 -7.11 -14.41
N ALA A 26 -7.83 -7.93 -13.75
CA ALA A 26 -7.66 -7.89 -12.31
C ALA A 26 -6.70 -6.77 -11.87
N ILE A 27 -7.10 -6.00 -10.86
CA ILE A 27 -6.24 -5.08 -10.11
C ILE A 27 -6.11 -5.60 -8.68
N LEU A 28 -4.89 -5.86 -8.22
CA LEU A 28 -4.60 -6.16 -6.83
C LEU A 28 -4.06 -4.88 -6.15
N LEU A 29 -4.79 -4.40 -5.15
CA LEU A 29 -4.46 -3.23 -4.36
C LEU A 29 -3.64 -3.64 -3.13
N ILE A 30 -2.38 -3.23 -3.07
CA ILE A 30 -1.42 -3.57 -2.02
C ILE A 30 -1.16 -2.32 -1.18
N HIS A 31 -1.64 -2.30 0.07
CA HIS A 31 -1.52 -1.12 0.93
C HIS A 31 -0.15 -1.01 1.62
N GLY A 32 0.05 0.10 2.32
CA GLY A 32 1.28 0.39 3.06
C GLY A 32 1.38 -0.33 4.41
N ALA A 33 2.50 -0.13 5.11
CA ALA A 33 2.70 -0.66 6.45
C ALA A 33 1.64 -0.13 7.44
N ALA A 34 1.35 -0.93 8.46
CA ALA A 34 0.47 -0.59 9.58
C ALA A 34 -0.98 -0.19 9.20
N ALA A 35 -1.41 -0.45 7.98
CA ALA A 35 -2.76 -0.19 7.50
C ALA A 35 -3.48 -1.49 7.14
N SER A 36 -4.80 -1.50 7.16
CA SER A 36 -5.61 -2.59 6.64
C SER A 36 -6.06 -2.32 5.20
N MET A 37 -6.76 -3.27 4.59
CA MET A 37 -7.33 -3.07 3.25
C MET A 37 -8.30 -1.88 3.17
N LEU A 38 -8.81 -1.39 4.32
CA LEU A 38 -9.71 -0.22 4.37
C LEU A 38 -8.99 1.09 4.02
N ALA A 39 -7.65 1.11 4.01
CA ALA A 39 -6.88 2.22 3.47
C ALA A 39 -7.16 2.48 1.97
N TRP A 40 -7.69 1.49 1.27
CA TRP A 40 -8.31 1.60 -0.04
C TRP A 40 -9.83 1.72 0.15
N GLU A 41 -10.33 2.96 0.23
CA GLU A 41 -11.74 3.22 0.50
C GLU A 41 -12.68 2.51 -0.49
N ASP A 42 -13.89 2.11 -0.03
CA ASP A 42 -14.89 1.43 -0.86
C ASP A 42 -15.22 2.20 -2.15
N ASP A 43 -15.37 3.54 -2.05
CA ASP A 43 -15.63 4.40 -3.20
C ASP A 43 -14.48 4.40 -4.20
N PHE A 44 -13.22 4.31 -3.73
CA PHE A 44 -12.05 4.20 -4.61
C PHE A 44 -12.09 2.89 -5.39
N CYS A 45 -12.29 1.77 -4.69
CA CYS A 45 -12.42 0.45 -5.30
C CYS A 45 -13.60 0.39 -6.27
N ALA A 46 -14.76 0.95 -5.90
CA ALA A 46 -15.94 0.99 -6.74
C ALA A 46 -15.71 1.81 -8.03
N ARG A 47 -14.97 2.91 -7.97
CA ARG A 47 -14.63 3.72 -9.16
C ARG A 47 -13.72 2.95 -10.13
N LEU A 48 -12.74 2.21 -9.62
CA LEU A 48 -11.91 1.34 -10.46
C LEU A 48 -12.75 0.22 -11.09
N ALA A 49 -13.63 -0.41 -10.30
CA ALA A 49 -14.52 -1.46 -10.78
C ALA A 49 -15.52 -0.96 -11.83
N ALA A 50 -16.04 0.27 -11.69
CA ALA A 50 -16.89 0.91 -12.69
C ALA A 50 -16.17 1.13 -14.02
N GLY A 51 -14.83 1.22 -14.01
CA GLY A 51 -13.98 1.24 -15.21
C GLY A 51 -13.73 -0.14 -15.82
N SER A 52 -14.57 -1.14 -15.53
CA SER A 52 -14.43 -2.53 -16.01
C SER A 52 -13.13 -3.19 -15.53
N ARG A 53 -12.89 -3.12 -14.21
CA ARG A 53 -11.81 -3.84 -13.53
C ARG A 53 -12.35 -4.75 -12.46
N PHE A 54 -11.73 -5.92 -12.29
CA PHE A 54 -11.92 -6.78 -11.13
C PHE A 54 -10.92 -6.36 -10.06
N VAL A 55 -11.39 -5.65 -9.04
CA VAL A 55 -10.53 -5.04 -8.01
C VAL A 55 -10.51 -5.93 -6.79
N VAL A 56 -9.31 -6.26 -6.32
CA VAL A 56 -9.06 -7.02 -5.11
C VAL A 56 -8.28 -6.13 -4.13
N ARG A 57 -8.77 -5.99 -2.90
CA ARG A 57 -8.01 -5.45 -1.77
C ARG A 57 -7.94 -6.49 -0.66
N TYR A 58 -6.90 -6.48 0.14
CA TYR A 58 -6.71 -7.48 1.20
C TYR A 58 -5.98 -6.90 2.40
N ASP A 59 -6.12 -7.55 3.54
CA ASP A 59 -5.34 -7.27 4.72
C ASP A 59 -4.02 -8.06 4.65
N HIS A 60 -2.89 -7.38 4.86
CA HIS A 60 -1.61 -8.06 5.10
C HIS A 60 -1.63 -8.89 6.38
N ARG A 61 -0.65 -9.75 6.58
CA ARG A 61 -0.37 -10.37 7.88
C ARG A 61 -0.34 -9.27 8.95
N ASP A 62 -0.87 -9.54 10.12
CA ASP A 62 -1.02 -8.64 11.28
C ASP A 62 -2.02 -7.50 11.12
N THR A 63 -2.60 -7.28 9.96
CA THR A 63 -3.59 -6.21 9.76
C THR A 63 -5.00 -6.74 9.61
N GLY A 64 -5.97 -5.94 10.00
CA GLY A 64 -7.39 -6.26 9.86
C GLY A 64 -7.76 -7.64 10.38
N ARG A 65 -8.27 -8.49 9.49
CA ARG A 65 -8.75 -9.85 9.82
C ARG A 65 -7.85 -10.99 9.33
N SER A 66 -6.72 -10.67 8.74
CA SER A 66 -5.73 -11.66 8.34
C SER A 66 -5.03 -12.32 9.53
N VAL A 67 -4.19 -13.33 9.27
CA VAL A 67 -3.38 -13.99 10.27
C VAL A 67 -2.55 -12.97 11.06
N GLY A 68 -2.43 -13.16 12.37
CA GLY A 68 -1.67 -12.28 13.26
C GLY A 68 -0.59 -13.04 14.03
N TYR A 69 0.46 -12.30 14.39
CA TYR A 69 1.61 -12.75 15.16
C TYR A 69 1.77 -11.89 16.41
N PRO A 70 2.53 -12.33 17.42
CA PRO A 70 2.76 -11.51 18.63
C PRO A 70 3.42 -10.17 18.29
N PRO A 71 3.09 -9.07 19.01
CA PRO A 71 3.71 -7.77 18.79
C PRO A 71 5.24 -7.83 18.91
N GLY A 72 5.95 -7.22 17.94
CA GLY A 72 7.42 -7.22 17.86
C GLY A 72 8.05 -8.54 17.43
N ARG A 73 7.23 -9.54 17.07
CA ARG A 73 7.71 -10.87 16.63
C ARG A 73 6.96 -11.31 15.36
N PRO A 74 7.19 -10.64 14.24
CA PRO A 74 6.48 -10.89 12.99
C PRO A 74 6.88 -12.23 12.47
N GLY A 75 6.81 -13.31 12.66
CA GLY A 75 7.25 -14.63 12.11
C GLY A 75 7.35 -14.69 10.59
N TYR A 76 7.57 -13.56 9.93
CA TYR A 76 7.65 -13.39 8.48
C TYR A 76 8.58 -12.21 8.11
N ALA A 77 9.01 -12.18 6.85
CA ALA A 77 9.79 -11.10 6.24
C ALA A 77 9.02 -10.38 5.14
N MET A 78 9.57 -9.33 4.59
CA MET A 78 8.98 -8.58 3.47
C MET A 78 8.74 -9.47 2.24
N ARG A 79 9.60 -10.46 2.00
CA ARG A 79 9.42 -11.46 0.94
C ARG A 79 8.13 -12.25 1.13
N ASP A 80 7.78 -12.65 2.34
CA ASP A 80 6.54 -13.41 2.59
C ASP A 80 5.29 -12.58 2.24
N LEU A 81 5.31 -11.26 2.50
CA LEU A 81 4.21 -10.36 2.11
C LEU A 81 4.11 -10.20 0.58
N MET A 82 5.23 -10.25 -0.13
CA MET A 82 5.25 -10.27 -1.58
C MET A 82 4.66 -11.57 -2.13
N GLU A 83 5.08 -12.71 -1.59
CA GLU A 83 4.54 -14.02 -1.96
C GLU A 83 3.04 -14.16 -1.59
N ASP A 84 2.58 -13.49 -0.53
CA ASP A 84 1.16 -13.41 -0.19
C ASP A 84 0.35 -12.72 -1.31
N ALA A 85 0.89 -11.65 -1.91
CA ALA A 85 0.22 -10.97 -3.01
C ALA A 85 0.10 -11.86 -4.26
N ILE A 86 1.14 -12.64 -4.57
CA ILE A 86 1.12 -13.63 -5.67
C ILE A 86 0.16 -14.79 -5.31
N GLY A 87 0.24 -15.31 -4.09
CA GLY A 87 -0.66 -16.37 -3.61
C GLY A 87 -2.13 -15.99 -3.61
N LEU A 88 -2.46 -14.70 -3.46
CA LEU A 88 -3.84 -14.22 -3.61
C LEU A 88 -4.32 -14.29 -5.06
N LEU A 89 -3.45 -14.04 -6.05
CA LEU A 89 -3.79 -14.27 -7.45
C LEU A 89 -4.11 -15.75 -7.68
N ASP A 90 -3.32 -16.68 -7.09
CA ASP A 90 -3.57 -18.12 -7.17
C ASP A 90 -4.88 -18.51 -6.52
N ALA A 91 -5.12 -18.06 -5.28
CA ALA A 91 -6.35 -18.34 -4.54
C ALA A 91 -7.63 -17.83 -5.24
N LEU A 92 -7.47 -16.87 -6.13
CA LEU A 92 -8.54 -16.32 -6.96
C LEU A 92 -8.54 -16.86 -8.39
N ASP A 93 -7.73 -17.85 -8.74
CA ASP A 93 -7.51 -18.38 -10.11
C ASP A 93 -7.27 -17.26 -11.14
N LEU A 94 -6.47 -16.27 -10.78
CA LEU A 94 -6.07 -15.18 -11.65
C LEU A 94 -4.67 -15.46 -12.19
N PRO A 95 -4.49 -15.68 -13.50
CA PRO A 95 -3.18 -16.02 -14.06
C PRO A 95 -2.18 -14.88 -13.90
N ARG A 96 -2.66 -13.63 -13.92
CA ARG A 96 -1.87 -12.41 -13.71
C ARG A 96 -2.75 -11.26 -13.25
N GLY A 97 -2.15 -10.22 -12.67
CA GLY A 97 -2.85 -9.03 -12.23
C GLY A 97 -2.06 -7.75 -12.44
N HIS A 98 -2.76 -6.62 -12.53
CA HIS A 98 -2.16 -5.29 -12.40
C HIS A 98 -1.93 -5.02 -10.92
N LEU A 99 -0.70 -4.78 -10.50
CA LEU A 99 -0.38 -4.51 -9.10
C LEU A 99 -0.36 -3.00 -8.85
N VAL A 100 -1.18 -2.55 -7.91
CA VAL A 100 -1.25 -1.15 -7.48
C VAL A 100 -0.77 -1.09 -6.03
N GLY A 101 0.49 -0.73 -5.84
CA GLY A 101 1.15 -0.74 -4.54
C GLY A 101 1.37 0.67 -3.98
N ARG A 102 1.00 0.88 -2.69
CA ARG A 102 1.24 2.15 -1.98
C ARG A 102 2.28 1.96 -0.87
N SER A 103 3.25 2.88 -0.76
CA SER A 103 4.25 2.87 0.30
C SER A 103 4.98 1.52 0.34
N MET A 104 5.01 0.80 1.46
CA MET A 104 5.52 -0.58 1.56
C MET A 104 4.96 -1.48 0.44
N GLY A 105 3.66 -1.37 0.14
CA GLY A 105 3.03 -2.13 -0.94
C GLY A 105 3.61 -1.88 -2.32
N GLY A 106 4.18 -0.69 -2.57
CA GLY A 106 4.91 -0.40 -3.80
C GLY A 106 6.23 -1.18 -3.87
N GLY A 107 6.94 -1.31 -2.74
CA GLY A 107 8.12 -2.18 -2.64
C GLY A 107 7.78 -3.65 -2.91
N LEU A 108 6.68 -4.14 -2.33
CA LEU A 108 6.18 -5.51 -2.58
C LEU A 108 5.83 -5.71 -4.07
N ALA A 109 5.17 -4.73 -4.69
CA ALA A 109 4.81 -4.80 -6.10
C ALA A 109 6.03 -4.80 -7.03
N MET A 110 7.06 -3.99 -6.73
CA MET A 110 8.33 -4.01 -7.47
C MET A 110 9.04 -5.36 -7.30
N GLY A 111 9.11 -5.89 -6.07
CA GLY A 111 9.65 -7.22 -5.81
C GLY A 111 8.92 -8.31 -6.61
N ALA A 112 7.59 -8.30 -6.62
CA ALA A 112 6.79 -9.24 -7.40
C ALA A 112 7.05 -9.14 -8.91
N ALA A 113 7.26 -7.94 -9.45
CA ALA A 113 7.59 -7.78 -10.87
C ALA A 113 9.00 -8.28 -11.23
N LEU A 114 9.92 -8.32 -10.26
CA LEU A 114 11.27 -8.86 -10.43
C LEU A 114 11.32 -10.39 -10.29
N GLU A 115 10.59 -10.95 -9.33
CA GLU A 115 10.63 -12.39 -9.01
C GLU A 115 9.58 -13.20 -9.80
N HIS A 116 8.44 -12.57 -10.16
CA HIS A 116 7.30 -13.22 -10.84
C HIS A 116 6.78 -12.37 -12.02
N PRO A 117 7.64 -11.97 -12.99
CA PRO A 117 7.26 -11.05 -14.06
C PRO A 117 6.07 -11.54 -14.90
N GLU A 118 5.89 -12.86 -15.04
CA GLU A 118 4.79 -13.48 -15.78
C GLU A 118 3.43 -13.30 -15.08
N ARG A 119 3.44 -13.06 -13.75
CA ARG A 119 2.24 -12.87 -12.92
C ARG A 119 1.80 -11.40 -12.86
N VAL A 120 2.66 -10.46 -13.30
CA VAL A 120 2.42 -9.02 -13.22
C VAL A 120 2.10 -8.47 -14.61
N ALA A 121 0.91 -7.91 -14.77
CA ALA A 121 0.47 -7.28 -16.03
C ALA A 121 1.00 -5.86 -16.18
N SER A 122 1.02 -5.10 -15.10
CA SER A 122 1.62 -3.76 -14.99
C SER A 122 1.81 -3.38 -13.53
N LEU A 123 2.64 -2.36 -13.28
CA LEU A 123 2.84 -1.75 -11.97
C LEU A 123 2.21 -0.35 -11.93
N THR A 124 1.52 -0.05 -10.82
CA THR A 124 1.25 1.33 -10.39
C THR A 124 1.85 1.53 -9.00
N LEU A 125 2.81 2.42 -8.90
CA LEU A 125 3.59 2.71 -7.71
C LEU A 125 3.13 4.05 -7.12
N LEU A 126 2.44 4.02 -5.96
CA LEU A 126 1.93 5.20 -5.28
C LEU A 126 2.75 5.52 -4.03
N ALA A 127 3.26 6.75 -3.92
CA ALA A 127 3.93 7.26 -2.72
C ALA A 127 4.87 6.20 -2.12
N THR A 128 5.80 5.70 -2.91
CA THR A 128 6.73 4.62 -2.54
C THR A 128 8.18 4.97 -2.87
N SER A 129 9.08 4.09 -2.47
CA SER A 129 10.53 4.27 -2.63
C SER A 129 11.18 3.00 -3.12
N PRO A 130 12.23 3.11 -3.95
CA PRO A 130 13.07 1.97 -4.30
C PRO A 130 14.13 1.67 -3.23
N GLY A 131 14.25 2.53 -2.20
CA GLY A 131 15.36 2.52 -1.25
C GLY A 131 16.65 3.10 -1.83
N GLY A 132 17.63 3.29 -0.96
CA GLY A 132 18.97 3.76 -1.33
C GLY A 132 19.45 4.94 -0.47
N PRO A 133 20.75 4.96 -0.12
CA PRO A 133 21.32 5.95 0.81
C PRO A 133 21.50 7.35 0.22
N ASP A 134 21.47 7.46 -1.11
CA ASP A 134 21.63 8.69 -1.89
C ASP A 134 20.30 9.43 -2.13
N LEU A 135 19.18 8.86 -1.69
CA LEU A 135 17.87 9.49 -1.83
C LEU A 135 17.60 10.46 -0.68
N PRO A 136 16.77 11.49 -0.89
CA PRO A 136 16.45 12.45 0.15
C PRO A 136 15.87 11.75 1.39
N PRO A 137 16.32 12.10 2.60
CA PRO A 137 15.79 11.51 3.83
C PRO A 137 14.32 11.93 4.05
N MET A 138 13.59 11.13 4.82
CA MET A 138 12.26 11.51 5.30
C MET A 138 12.32 12.80 6.14
N SER A 139 11.20 13.49 6.28
CA SER A 139 11.12 14.71 7.06
C SER A 139 11.54 14.47 8.53
N LYS A 140 12.12 15.49 9.16
CA LYS A 140 12.51 15.41 10.58
C LYS A 140 11.32 15.09 11.49
N GLU A 141 10.15 15.63 11.17
CA GLU A 141 8.92 15.40 11.94
C GLU A 141 8.48 13.93 11.85
N PHE A 142 8.44 13.35 10.65
CA PHE A 142 8.09 11.95 10.46
C PHE A 142 9.13 11.03 11.11
N LEU A 143 10.43 11.31 10.93
CA LEU A 143 11.50 10.55 11.58
C LEU A 143 11.35 10.56 13.10
N ALA A 144 11.14 11.74 13.70
CA ALA A 144 10.95 11.87 15.15
C ALA A 144 9.72 11.09 15.64
N PHE A 145 8.65 11.03 14.85
CA PHE A 145 7.47 10.26 15.19
C PHE A 145 7.74 8.75 15.18
N VAL A 146 8.32 8.22 14.09
CA VAL A 146 8.54 6.76 13.95
C VAL A 146 9.65 6.21 14.82
N THR A 147 10.59 7.07 15.27
CA THR A 147 11.65 6.69 16.20
C THR A 147 11.32 6.97 17.67
N ASN A 148 10.13 7.51 17.96
CA ASN A 148 9.71 7.77 19.33
C ASN A 148 9.54 6.44 20.09
N PRO A 149 10.29 6.22 21.20
CA PRO A 149 10.18 4.99 21.98
C PRO A 149 8.87 4.89 22.78
N ARG A 150 8.16 6.01 22.95
CA ARG A 150 6.88 6.04 23.67
C ARG A 150 5.77 5.60 22.74
N GLN A 151 5.28 4.39 22.96
CA GLN A 151 4.10 3.87 22.27
C GLN A 151 2.83 4.19 23.09
N PRO A 152 1.67 4.34 22.45
CA PRO A 152 0.41 4.46 23.17
C PRO A 152 0.05 3.16 23.89
N ASP A 153 -0.91 3.21 24.78
CA ASP A 153 -1.58 1.99 25.25
C ASP A 153 -2.45 1.45 24.11
N TRP A 154 -1.98 0.39 23.45
CA TRP A 154 -2.71 -0.23 22.34
C TRP A 154 -4.00 -0.93 22.77
N SER A 155 -4.24 -1.11 24.08
CA SER A 155 -5.50 -1.62 24.60
C SER A 155 -6.57 -0.52 24.75
N ASP A 156 -6.16 0.75 24.74
CA ASP A 156 -7.06 1.90 24.70
C ASP A 156 -7.33 2.30 23.23
N PRO A 157 -8.57 2.09 22.73
CA PRO A 157 -8.92 2.41 21.34
C PRO A 157 -8.79 3.88 20.98
N ASP A 158 -9.01 4.80 21.93
CA ASP A 158 -8.89 6.23 21.68
C ASP A 158 -7.42 6.66 21.60
N ALA A 159 -6.55 6.15 22.51
CA ALA A 159 -5.12 6.38 22.44
C ALA A 159 -4.51 5.83 21.14
N ALA A 160 -4.92 4.63 20.72
CA ALA A 160 -4.52 4.03 19.45
C ALA A 160 -4.97 4.90 18.26
N ALA A 161 -6.23 5.36 18.26
CA ALA A 161 -6.77 6.20 17.20
C ALA A 161 -6.05 7.56 17.12
N ASP A 162 -5.72 8.18 18.26
CA ASP A 162 -4.97 9.43 18.31
C ASP A 162 -3.55 9.29 17.77
N HIS A 163 -2.89 8.17 18.07
CA HIS A 163 -1.57 7.85 17.53
C HIS A 163 -1.61 7.72 16.00
N VAL A 164 -2.53 6.92 15.47
CA VAL A 164 -2.69 6.75 14.01
C VAL A 164 -3.08 8.07 13.34
N LEU A 165 -3.98 8.84 13.93
CA LEU A 165 -4.39 10.14 13.40
C LEU A 165 -3.21 11.12 13.34
N THR A 166 -2.33 11.11 14.36
CA THR A 166 -1.12 11.93 14.39
C THR A 166 -0.17 11.55 13.26
N MET A 167 0.07 10.24 13.05
CA MET A 167 0.87 9.75 11.93
C MET A 167 0.32 10.20 10.59
N LEU A 168 -0.99 10.04 10.36
CA LEU A 168 -1.63 10.44 9.11
C LEU A 168 -1.58 11.96 8.88
N ARG A 169 -1.65 12.77 9.95
CA ARG A 169 -1.51 14.23 9.86
C ARG A 169 -0.10 14.63 9.39
N ILE A 170 0.94 14.00 9.94
CA ILE A 170 2.32 14.22 9.52
C ILE A 170 2.49 13.79 8.05
N MET A 171 1.99 12.61 7.69
CA MET A 171 2.01 12.09 6.32
C MET A 171 1.28 12.99 5.32
N ALA A 172 0.27 13.72 5.76
CA ALA A 172 -0.48 14.66 4.91
C ALA A 172 0.31 15.95 4.59
N ALA A 173 1.43 16.22 5.27
CA ALA A 173 2.32 17.38 5.04
C ALA A 173 1.58 18.73 5.02
N GLY A 174 0.62 18.94 5.93
CA GLY A 174 -0.17 20.18 5.96
C GLY A 174 -1.16 20.36 4.81
N SER A 175 -1.36 19.33 3.98
CA SER A 175 -2.30 19.40 2.86
C SER A 175 -3.69 19.84 3.32
N ARG A 176 -4.26 20.85 2.64
CA ARG A 176 -5.65 21.31 2.85
C ARG A 176 -6.71 20.23 2.62
N HIS A 177 -6.32 19.11 2.02
CA HIS A 177 -7.20 17.97 1.75
C HIS A 177 -7.27 16.98 2.91
N PHE A 178 -6.49 17.17 3.98
CA PHE A 178 -6.55 16.36 5.18
C PHE A 178 -7.58 16.91 6.18
N ASP A 179 -8.58 16.09 6.50
CA ASP A 179 -9.65 16.43 7.45
C ASP A 179 -9.63 15.43 8.61
N ALA A 180 -9.04 15.84 9.73
CA ALA A 180 -8.91 15.00 10.92
C ALA A 180 -10.26 14.53 11.48
N LYS A 181 -11.33 15.37 11.37
CA LYS A 181 -12.66 15.00 11.86
C LYS A 181 -13.28 13.88 11.05
N LYS A 182 -13.02 13.83 9.74
CA LYS A 182 -13.47 12.75 8.86
C LYS A 182 -12.59 11.51 8.99
N MET A 183 -11.30 11.66 9.24
CA MET A 183 -10.38 10.54 9.37
C MET A 183 -10.58 9.73 10.66
N ARG A 184 -10.88 10.39 11.80
CA ARG A 184 -11.01 9.70 13.09
C ARG A 184 -12.02 8.55 13.07
N PRO A 185 -13.25 8.69 12.60
CA PRO A 185 -14.19 7.57 12.51
C PRO A 185 -13.72 6.43 11.61
N LEU A 186 -13.02 6.73 10.52
CA LEU A 186 -12.44 5.70 9.63
C LEU A 186 -11.35 4.91 10.34
N ILE A 187 -10.46 5.60 11.08
CA ILE A 187 -9.42 4.98 11.91
C ILE A 187 -10.05 4.09 12.98
N GLN A 188 -11.04 4.59 13.72
CA GLN A 188 -11.73 3.81 14.75
C GLN A 188 -12.40 2.57 14.17
N HIS A 189 -13.02 2.67 12.99
CA HIS A 189 -13.57 1.53 12.28
C HIS A 189 -12.50 0.52 11.86
N GLU A 190 -11.36 0.97 11.33
CA GLU A 190 -10.24 0.12 10.97
C GLU A 190 -9.67 -0.62 12.19
N LEU A 191 -9.42 0.11 13.29
CA LEU A 191 -8.90 -0.48 14.52
C LEU A 191 -9.87 -1.48 15.15
N SER A 192 -11.18 -1.17 15.17
CA SER A 192 -12.21 -2.09 15.70
C SER A 192 -12.32 -3.41 14.93
N ARG A 193 -11.90 -3.40 13.66
CA ARG A 193 -11.85 -4.58 12.80
C ARG A 193 -10.55 -5.38 12.96
N THR A 194 -9.49 -4.76 13.48
CA THR A 194 -8.15 -5.33 13.58
C THR A 194 -8.06 -6.30 14.77
N ARG A 195 -7.55 -7.53 14.52
CA ARG A 195 -7.44 -8.57 15.54
C ARG A 195 -6.50 -8.21 16.69
N ASN A 196 -5.36 -7.57 16.35
CA ASN A 196 -4.36 -7.11 17.31
C ASN A 196 -3.78 -5.78 16.83
N ILE A 197 -4.18 -4.71 17.49
CA ILE A 197 -3.79 -3.36 17.09
C ILE A 197 -2.27 -3.18 17.28
N ALA A 198 -1.70 -3.65 18.38
CA ALA A 198 -0.26 -3.54 18.62
C ALA A 198 0.55 -4.23 17.52
N SER A 199 0.19 -5.47 17.16
CA SER A 199 0.85 -6.19 16.07
C SER A 199 0.75 -5.44 14.74
N SER A 200 -0.43 -4.89 14.42
CA SER A 200 -0.64 -4.17 13.16
C SER A 200 0.21 -2.91 13.06
N GLN A 201 0.49 -2.26 14.18
CA GLN A 201 1.26 -1.01 14.20
C GLN A 201 2.77 -1.23 14.32
N ILE A 202 3.22 -2.39 14.80
CA ILE A 202 4.63 -2.64 15.14
C ILE A 202 5.28 -3.61 14.15
N ASN A 203 4.62 -4.72 13.78
CA ASN A 203 5.28 -5.85 13.16
C ASN A 203 5.82 -5.57 11.74
N HIS A 204 5.14 -4.74 10.94
CA HIS A 204 5.64 -4.34 9.63
C HIS A 204 6.94 -3.53 9.68
N PHE A 205 7.22 -2.87 10.80
CA PHE A 205 8.47 -2.13 11.01
C PHE A 205 9.56 -2.99 11.69
N ALA A 206 9.17 -4.12 12.29
CA ALA A 206 10.07 -5.06 12.96
C ALA A 206 10.51 -6.25 12.08
N MET A 207 9.85 -6.46 10.93
CA MET A 207 10.18 -7.57 10.02
C MET A 207 11.50 -7.33 9.28
N ALA A 208 12.13 -8.42 8.82
CA ALA A 208 13.29 -8.34 7.94
C ALA A 208 12.88 -7.80 6.55
N THR A 209 13.60 -6.80 6.06
CA THR A 209 13.29 -6.14 4.78
C THR A 209 13.92 -6.81 3.56
N GLY A 210 14.93 -7.66 3.75
CA GLY A 210 15.62 -8.34 2.65
C GLY A 210 16.64 -7.43 1.92
N GLU A 211 16.97 -7.80 0.71
CA GLU A 211 17.91 -7.05 -0.16
C GLU A 211 17.27 -5.79 -0.74
N LEU A 212 18.11 -4.81 -1.07
CA LEU A 212 17.66 -3.59 -1.72
C LEU A 212 17.18 -3.91 -3.15
N ILE A 213 15.97 -3.48 -3.48
CA ILE A 213 15.37 -3.66 -4.80
C ILE A 213 16.01 -2.74 -5.85
N ARG A 214 16.48 -1.56 -5.44
CA ARG A 214 16.92 -0.50 -6.33
C ARG A 214 17.97 -0.91 -7.36
N PRO A 215 19.01 -1.71 -7.03
CA PRO A 215 19.99 -2.15 -8.04
C PRO A 215 19.39 -2.94 -9.20
N ARG A 216 18.19 -3.48 -9.01
CA ARG A 216 17.51 -4.32 -9.98
C ARG A 216 16.35 -3.62 -10.72
N LEU A 217 16.09 -2.33 -10.46
CA LEU A 217 14.99 -1.60 -11.12
C LEU A 217 15.06 -1.65 -12.65
N GLY A 218 16.27 -1.64 -13.21
CA GLY A 218 16.50 -1.79 -14.64
C GLY A 218 16.09 -3.15 -15.24
N GLU A 219 15.77 -4.15 -14.40
CA GLU A 219 15.27 -5.47 -14.83
C GLU A 219 13.74 -5.49 -14.99
N ILE A 220 13.01 -4.53 -14.41
CA ILE A 220 11.55 -4.44 -14.52
C ILE A 220 11.19 -4.18 -15.98
N ARG A 221 10.38 -5.06 -16.58
CA ARG A 221 9.96 -5.01 -18.01
C ARG A 221 8.47 -4.74 -18.18
N VAL A 222 7.70 -4.78 -17.10
CA VAL A 222 6.27 -4.52 -17.17
C VAL A 222 5.99 -3.01 -17.22
N PRO A 223 4.93 -2.56 -17.92
CA PRO A 223 4.55 -1.16 -17.94
C PRO A 223 4.42 -0.60 -16.50
N THR A 224 5.04 0.55 -16.23
CA THR A 224 5.09 1.11 -14.88
C THR A 224 4.60 2.55 -14.85
N LEU A 225 3.58 2.80 -14.01
CA LEU A 225 3.07 4.13 -13.67
C LEU A 225 3.50 4.49 -12.24
N ILE A 226 4.06 5.68 -12.07
CA ILE A 226 4.44 6.21 -10.76
C ILE A 226 3.54 7.41 -10.45
N LEU A 227 2.84 7.37 -9.31
CA LEU A 227 2.00 8.45 -8.81
C LEU A 227 2.55 8.91 -7.45
N HIS A 228 2.98 10.17 -7.34
CA HIS A 228 3.69 10.61 -6.15
C HIS A 228 3.30 12.02 -5.73
N GLY A 229 3.11 12.22 -4.42
CA GLY A 229 2.85 13.52 -3.85
C GLY A 229 4.07 14.44 -3.93
N GLU A 230 3.86 15.68 -4.37
CA GLU A 230 4.94 16.69 -4.46
C GLU A 230 5.57 16.97 -3.09
N ASP A 231 4.75 16.96 -2.04
CA ASP A 231 5.11 17.31 -0.67
C ASP A 231 5.25 16.06 0.24
N ASP A 232 5.53 14.89 -0.32
CA ASP A 232 5.60 13.64 0.46
C ASP A 232 6.70 13.73 1.53
N PRO A 233 6.36 13.68 2.84
CA PRO A 233 7.31 13.82 3.94
C PRO A 233 7.98 12.50 4.32
N VAL A 234 7.46 11.36 3.81
CA VAL A 234 8.00 10.02 4.07
C VAL A 234 9.04 9.68 3.02
N PHE A 235 8.66 9.82 1.75
CA PHE A 235 9.53 9.64 0.60
C PHE A 235 9.49 10.90 -0.26
N PRO A 236 10.37 11.90 -0.01
CA PRO A 236 10.41 13.10 -0.83
C PRO A 236 10.46 12.80 -2.33
N LEU A 237 9.99 13.71 -3.18
CA LEU A 237 9.80 13.51 -4.62
C LEU A 237 11.01 12.90 -5.36
N GLY A 238 12.23 13.08 -4.83
CA GLY A 238 13.44 12.46 -5.36
C GLY A 238 13.41 10.94 -5.47
N HIS A 239 12.61 10.26 -4.60
CA HIS A 239 12.40 8.81 -4.67
C HIS A 239 11.62 8.41 -5.92
N ALA A 240 10.56 9.13 -6.24
CA ALA A 240 9.77 8.89 -7.46
C ALA A 240 10.55 9.22 -8.72
N GLN A 241 11.34 10.30 -8.70
CA GLN A 241 12.22 10.67 -9.80
C GLN A 241 13.30 9.62 -10.05
N ALA A 242 13.86 9.01 -8.99
CA ALA A 242 14.80 7.91 -9.13
C ALA A 242 14.15 6.70 -9.81
N MET A 243 12.98 6.26 -9.33
CA MET A 243 12.25 5.17 -9.97
C MET A 243 11.93 5.45 -11.45
N ALA A 244 11.52 6.69 -11.77
CA ALA A 244 11.21 7.08 -13.15
C ALA A 244 12.42 7.08 -14.07
N ARG A 245 13.63 7.30 -13.56
CA ARG A 245 14.88 7.22 -14.33
C ARG A 245 15.41 5.80 -14.46
N GLU A 246 15.18 4.97 -13.42
CA GLU A 246 15.84 3.68 -13.27
C GLU A 246 14.97 2.50 -13.74
N ILE A 247 13.64 2.67 -13.79
CA ILE A 247 12.73 1.68 -14.38
C ILE A 247 12.50 2.03 -15.85
N PRO A 248 12.78 1.12 -16.79
CA PRO A 248 12.57 1.36 -18.22
C PRO A 248 11.11 1.76 -18.52
N ASP A 249 10.93 2.79 -19.33
CA ASP A 249 9.64 3.28 -19.80
C ASP A 249 8.62 3.64 -18.69
N ALA A 250 9.09 3.91 -17.47
CA ALA A 250 8.23 4.31 -16.39
C ALA A 250 7.70 5.74 -16.58
N HIS A 251 6.41 5.92 -16.33
CA HIS A 251 5.74 7.22 -16.42
C HIS A 251 5.46 7.80 -15.03
N LEU A 252 5.97 9.01 -14.75
CA LEU A 252 5.77 9.72 -13.48
C LEU A 252 4.68 10.79 -13.60
N VAL A 253 3.71 10.74 -12.71
CA VAL A 253 2.69 11.78 -12.49
C VAL A 253 2.86 12.34 -11.09
N VAL A 254 3.19 13.63 -10.98
CA VAL A 254 3.34 14.33 -9.71
C VAL A 254 1.98 14.90 -9.28
N LEU A 255 1.56 14.55 -8.05
CA LEU A 255 0.33 15.01 -7.44
C LEU A 255 0.62 16.29 -6.64
N LYS A 256 0.13 17.42 -7.14
CA LYS A 256 0.34 18.75 -6.52
C LYS A 256 -0.35 18.85 -5.15
N GLU A 257 0.22 19.63 -4.23
CA GLU A 257 -0.31 19.89 -2.89
C GLU A 257 -0.65 18.60 -2.11
N THR A 258 0.10 17.54 -2.36
CA THR A 258 -0.19 16.18 -1.85
C THR A 258 1.04 15.62 -1.13
N GLY A 259 0.83 15.15 0.10
CA GLY A 259 1.83 14.41 0.86
C GLY A 259 1.85 12.92 0.52
N HIS A 260 2.10 12.08 1.54
CA HIS A 260 2.17 10.62 1.39
C HIS A 260 0.79 9.93 1.23
N LEU A 261 -0.29 10.64 1.52
CA LEU A 261 -1.64 10.10 1.44
C LEU A 261 -2.23 10.31 0.03
N VAL A 262 -3.26 9.53 -0.30
CA VAL A 262 -4.01 9.63 -1.56
C VAL A 262 -5.44 10.12 -1.24
N PRO A 263 -5.61 11.41 -0.88
CA PRO A 263 -6.90 11.96 -0.49
C PRO A 263 -7.90 11.95 -1.66
N ARG A 264 -9.21 11.95 -1.35
CA ARG A 264 -10.29 11.95 -2.36
C ARG A 264 -10.15 13.06 -3.40
N ALA A 265 -9.55 14.20 -3.04
CA ALA A 265 -9.34 15.34 -3.94
C ALA A 265 -8.47 14.99 -5.16
N VAL A 266 -7.49 14.08 -5.01
CA VAL A 266 -6.61 13.66 -6.12
C VAL A 266 -7.16 12.47 -6.91
N TRP A 267 -8.26 11.83 -6.49
CA TRP A 267 -8.82 10.68 -7.20
C TRP A 267 -9.24 11.00 -8.63
N ARG A 268 -9.60 12.26 -8.91
CA ARG A 268 -9.88 12.73 -10.29
C ARG A 268 -8.68 12.59 -11.24
N THR A 269 -7.46 12.52 -10.68
CA THR A 269 -6.21 12.26 -11.43
C THR A 269 -5.79 10.79 -11.30
N VAL A 270 -5.80 10.25 -10.08
CA VAL A 270 -5.29 8.90 -9.78
C VAL A 270 -6.14 7.81 -10.43
N VAL A 271 -7.48 7.87 -10.30
CA VAL A 271 -8.36 6.81 -10.84
C VAL A 271 -8.29 6.73 -12.38
N PRO A 272 -8.43 7.82 -13.14
CA PRO A 272 -8.27 7.75 -14.60
C PRO A 272 -6.88 7.31 -15.04
N ALA A 273 -5.81 7.72 -14.33
CA ALA A 273 -4.45 7.30 -14.63
C ALA A 273 -4.28 5.77 -14.48
N ILE A 274 -4.77 5.19 -13.37
CA ILE A 274 -4.76 3.74 -13.16
C ILE A 274 -5.59 3.03 -14.23
N LEU A 275 -6.81 3.50 -14.53
CA LEU A 275 -7.68 2.89 -15.52
C LEU A 275 -7.05 2.90 -16.93
N SER A 276 -6.45 4.02 -17.32
CA SER A 276 -5.72 4.12 -18.60
C SER A 276 -4.51 3.19 -18.64
N HIS A 277 -3.72 3.18 -17.56
CA HIS A 277 -2.52 2.35 -17.47
C HIS A 277 -2.83 0.85 -17.48
N THR A 278 -3.94 0.44 -16.89
CA THR A 278 -4.39 -0.97 -16.84
C THR A 278 -5.29 -1.37 -18.00
N ALA A 279 -5.45 -0.53 -19.03
CA ALA A 279 -6.28 -0.85 -20.21
C ALA A 279 -5.59 -1.82 -21.17
N HIS A 280 -4.27 -1.94 -21.11
CA HIS A 280 -3.51 -2.89 -21.93
C HIS A 280 -3.64 -4.31 -21.36
N ARG A 281 -4.03 -5.27 -22.18
CA ARG A 281 -4.21 -6.69 -21.84
C ARG A 281 -2.89 -7.44 -21.89
#